data_5c53da8f21b8c4a4312dd0b94560dd9e
#
_entry.id   5c53da8f21b8c4a4312dd0b94560dd9e
#
_cell.length_a   1.000
_cell.length_b   1.000
_cell.length_c   1.000
_cell.angle_alpha   90.00
_cell.angle_beta   90.00
_cell.angle_gamma   90.00
#
_symmetry.space_group_name_H-M   'P 1'
#
loop_
_entity.id
_entity.type
_entity.pdbx_description
1 polymer ?
#
loop_
_entity_poly.entity_id
_entity_poly.type
_entity_poly.pdbx_seq_one_letter_code
_entity_poly.pdbx_strand_id
1 'polypeptide(L)'
;MAENFATFDDITYCGQEAEEIFVKNLYSSDLKGYGIRYMGGVKGKKQLMSGEVSDLYQAYSCPFSPKGKATLEESFIEPVKIKVNLEECYDSFWDTFMSKQTEITLNGGIPQTFFNWFFDNVMIQELKKEYEDLFWNADKAYTGDTREYLKLGDGIVKQLRGATGSTKVTGVALTVANVLDKIGEVAAKVDELENDVEGYKIFVNYKDYRKMLTALGENSPLTVAVWSNFTREGDKVYAYGMEVVPCRIDVNTIVASHPMNLILGYDVADSEIAYKIVDMRDKTMDNTFRVGIISNIAMGVVYPSTAVVTTAIA
;
A
#
# COMPACT_ATOMS: atom_id res chain seq x y z
N MET A 1 54.76 0.54 -1.14
CA MET A 1 53.58 1.38 -1.19
C MET A 1 52.41 0.48 -0.86
N ALA A 2 51.88 0.56 0.35
CA ALA A 2 50.71 -0.20 0.76
C ALA A 2 49.49 0.47 0.14
N GLU A 3 48.84 -0.23 -0.77
CA GLU A 3 47.53 0.19 -1.27
C GLU A 3 46.55 0.14 -0.09
N ASN A 4 46.01 1.31 0.25
CA ASN A 4 44.87 1.42 1.14
C ASN A 4 43.66 0.75 0.46
N PHE A 5 43.47 -0.54 0.71
CA PHE A 5 42.14 -1.11 0.54
C PHE A 5 41.22 -0.36 1.48
N ALA A 6 40.15 0.21 0.93
CA ALA A 6 39.10 0.85 1.73
C ALA A 6 38.68 -0.10 2.84
N THR A 7 39.07 0.20 4.07
CA THR A 7 38.55 -0.46 5.24
C THR A 7 37.06 -0.09 5.28
N PHE A 8 36.21 -1.07 5.02
CA PHE A 8 34.80 -0.94 5.33
C PHE A 8 34.69 -0.92 6.83
N ASP A 9 34.55 0.29 7.40
CA ASP A 9 34.21 0.44 8.80
C ASP A 9 32.97 -0.41 9.10
N ASP A 10 32.94 -0.98 10.28
CA ASP A 10 31.84 -1.81 10.81
C ASP A 10 30.55 -0.96 10.81
N ILE A 11 29.88 -0.86 9.65
CA ILE A 11 28.71 -0.03 9.48
C ILE A 11 27.53 -0.82 10.06
N THR A 12 27.35 -0.67 11.36
CA THR A 12 26.14 -1.09 12.04
C THR A 12 25.20 0.11 12.06
N TYR A 13 24.23 0.15 11.17
CA TYR A 13 23.18 1.15 11.21
C TYR A 13 22.25 0.87 12.40
N CYS A 14 22.30 1.69 13.42
CA CYS A 14 21.47 1.61 14.62
C CYS A 14 20.87 2.99 14.94
N GLY A 15 19.70 3.00 15.57
CA GLY A 15 19.12 4.23 16.08
C GLY A 15 18.43 5.10 15.03
N GLN A 16 18.65 6.41 15.06
CA GLN A 16 17.94 7.38 14.20
C GLN A 16 18.16 7.16 12.71
N GLU A 17 19.36 6.76 12.29
CA GLU A 17 19.66 6.48 10.88
C GLU A 17 18.88 5.27 10.36
N ALA A 18 18.68 4.24 11.18
CA ALA A 18 17.86 3.10 10.86
C ALA A 18 16.36 3.48 10.73
N GLU A 19 15.89 4.37 11.59
CA GLU A 19 14.54 4.92 11.53
C GLU A 19 14.32 5.74 10.26
N GLU A 20 15.27 6.60 9.89
CA GLU A 20 15.19 7.39 8.65
C GLU A 20 15.12 6.52 7.41
N ILE A 21 15.91 5.43 7.33
CA ILE A 21 15.89 4.49 6.22
C ILE A 21 14.53 3.76 6.15
N PHE A 22 14.01 3.31 7.30
CA PHE A 22 12.71 2.64 7.35
C PHE A 22 11.57 3.58 6.96
N VAL A 23 11.57 4.78 7.50
CA VAL A 23 10.60 5.83 7.18
C VAL A 23 10.69 6.22 5.70
N LYS A 24 11.90 6.37 5.15
CA LYS A 24 12.12 6.62 3.72
C LYS A 24 11.51 5.50 2.86
N ASN A 25 11.66 4.24 3.27
CA ASN A 25 11.05 3.09 2.62
C ASN A 25 9.53 3.15 2.61
N LEU A 26 8.94 3.37 3.76
CA LEU A 26 7.51 3.45 3.95
C LEU A 26 6.90 4.60 3.14
N TYR A 27 7.52 5.79 3.21
CA TYR A 27 7.08 6.98 2.48
C TYR A 27 7.35 6.92 0.97
N SER A 28 8.25 6.07 0.53
CA SER A 28 8.51 5.86 -0.90
C SER A 28 7.59 4.82 -1.54
N SER A 29 6.73 4.14 -0.75
CA SER A 29 5.69 3.27 -1.30
C SER A 29 4.67 4.07 -2.09
N ASP A 30 4.11 3.46 -3.14
CA ASP A 30 3.09 4.09 -4.00
C ASP A 30 1.82 4.43 -3.22
N LEU A 31 1.59 3.77 -2.07
CA LEU A 31 0.45 4.00 -1.17
C LEU A 31 0.31 5.46 -0.73
N LYS A 32 1.43 6.18 -0.50
CA LYS A 32 1.39 7.61 -0.19
C LYS A 32 0.89 8.42 -1.39
N GLY A 33 1.32 8.07 -2.59
CA GLY A 33 0.86 8.70 -3.84
C GLY A 33 -0.64 8.52 -4.06
N TYR A 34 -1.23 7.44 -3.55
CA TYR A 34 -2.67 7.20 -3.61
C TYR A 34 -3.47 8.04 -2.60
N GLY A 35 -2.80 8.69 -1.64
CA GLY A 35 -3.44 9.52 -0.59
C GLY A 35 -3.88 8.72 0.63
N ILE A 36 -3.42 7.48 0.81
CA ILE A 36 -3.74 6.62 1.96
C ILE A 36 -3.17 7.22 3.24
N ARG A 37 -3.94 7.14 4.33
CA ARG A 37 -3.57 7.69 5.63
C ARG A 37 -2.51 6.84 6.32
N TYR A 38 -1.41 7.49 6.70
CA TYR A 38 -0.35 6.87 7.51
C TYR A 38 -0.55 7.19 8.99
N MET A 39 -0.41 6.17 9.84
CA MET A 39 -0.50 6.31 11.30
C MET A 39 0.75 5.74 11.96
N GLY A 40 1.60 6.60 12.53
CA GLY A 40 2.77 6.19 13.28
C GLY A 40 2.46 5.80 14.72
N GLY A 41 3.38 5.05 15.36
CA GLY A 41 3.31 4.70 16.78
C GLY A 41 2.21 3.70 17.14
N VAL A 42 1.90 2.75 16.24
CA VAL A 42 0.90 1.70 16.47
C VAL A 42 1.58 0.49 17.10
N LYS A 43 1.81 0.53 18.42
CA LYS A 43 2.48 -0.54 19.20
C LYS A 43 1.57 -1.69 19.60
N GLY A 44 0.27 -1.45 19.68
CA GLY A 44 -0.73 -2.45 20.08
C GLY A 44 -2.05 -2.22 19.37
N LYS A 45 -3.01 -3.09 19.63
CA LYS A 45 -4.36 -2.94 19.11
C LYS A 45 -4.92 -1.57 19.47
N LYS A 46 -5.23 -0.77 18.45
CA LYS A 46 -5.73 0.58 18.60
C LYS A 46 -7.16 0.66 18.10
N GLN A 47 -8.02 1.24 18.92
CA GLN A 47 -9.40 1.50 18.55
C GLN A 47 -9.45 2.77 17.70
N LEU A 48 -10.14 2.68 16.58
CA LEU A 48 -10.50 3.78 15.73
C LEU A 48 -11.97 4.07 15.99
N MET A 49 -12.27 5.24 16.52
CA MET A 49 -13.64 5.67 16.76
C MET A 49 -14.08 6.55 15.59
N SER A 50 -15.19 6.22 15.03
CA SER A 50 -15.89 7.00 14.05
C SER A 50 -17.26 7.40 14.60
N GLY A 51 -17.66 8.65 14.41
CA GLY A 51 -18.93 9.16 14.90
C GLY A 51 -19.70 9.81 13.76
N GLU A 52 -20.95 9.40 13.62
CA GLU A 52 -21.89 10.05 12.74
C GLU A 52 -22.97 10.71 13.59
N VAL A 53 -23.31 11.95 13.26
CA VAL A 53 -24.36 12.71 13.95
C VAL A 53 -25.38 13.11 12.91
N SER A 54 -26.64 12.75 13.14
CA SER A 54 -27.75 13.04 12.25
C SER A 54 -28.82 13.87 12.93
N ASP A 55 -29.70 14.49 12.15
CA ASP A 55 -30.89 15.22 12.61
C ASP A 55 -30.63 16.37 13.59
N LEU A 56 -29.52 17.11 13.39
CA LEU A 56 -29.14 18.21 14.28
C LEU A 56 -30.06 19.43 14.21
N TYR A 57 -30.56 19.73 13.03
CA TYR A 57 -31.40 20.91 12.83
C TYR A 57 -32.84 20.66 13.21
N GLN A 58 -33.41 21.59 13.95
CA GLN A 58 -34.83 21.60 14.33
C GLN A 58 -35.40 23.01 14.26
N ALA A 59 -36.75 23.12 14.14
CA ALA A 59 -37.42 24.39 14.22
C ALA A 59 -37.19 25.04 15.60
N TYR A 60 -37.03 26.34 15.62
CA TYR A 60 -36.86 27.10 16.87
C TYR A 60 -38.01 26.85 17.81
N SER A 61 -37.70 26.46 19.04
CA SER A 61 -38.64 26.39 20.16
C SER A 61 -37.94 26.91 21.43
N CYS A 62 -38.69 27.59 22.28
CA CYS A 62 -38.10 28.16 23.50
C CYS A 62 -37.57 27.13 24.51
N PRO A 63 -38.26 25.98 24.76
CA PRO A 63 -37.71 24.93 25.62
C PRO A 63 -36.65 24.10 24.91
N PHE A 64 -35.61 23.67 25.65
CA PHE A 64 -34.63 22.74 25.16
C PHE A 64 -35.27 21.37 24.89
N SER A 65 -35.23 20.92 23.65
CA SER A 65 -35.68 19.59 23.23
C SER A 65 -34.60 18.94 22.39
N PRO A 66 -33.92 17.90 22.93
CA PRO A 66 -32.85 17.20 22.20
C PRO A 66 -33.47 16.43 21.02
N LYS A 67 -32.90 16.60 19.82
CA LYS A 67 -33.32 15.89 18.60
C LYS A 67 -32.21 15.08 17.96
N GLY A 68 -30.98 15.56 17.97
CA GLY A 68 -29.87 14.90 17.31
C GLY A 68 -29.58 13.49 17.85
N LYS A 69 -29.22 12.59 16.94
CA LYS A 69 -28.76 11.22 17.26
C LYS A 69 -27.28 11.10 16.89
N ALA A 70 -26.47 10.69 17.84
CA ALA A 70 -25.07 10.32 17.61
C ALA A 70 -24.94 8.80 17.57
N THR A 71 -24.37 8.28 16.50
CA THR A 71 -24.02 6.87 16.36
C THR A 71 -22.50 6.76 16.32
N LEU A 72 -21.93 5.94 17.20
CA LEU A 72 -20.51 5.67 17.25
C LEU A 72 -20.25 4.29 16.64
N GLU A 73 -19.40 4.22 15.63
CA GLU A 73 -18.90 2.97 15.11
C GLU A 73 -17.46 2.79 15.60
N GLU A 74 -17.13 1.57 15.97
CA GLU A 74 -15.80 1.19 16.42
C GLU A 74 -15.15 0.26 15.40
N SER A 75 -13.97 0.62 14.92
CA SER A 75 -13.11 -0.27 14.18
C SER A 75 -11.77 -0.43 14.92
N PHE A 76 -11.08 -1.51 14.66
CA PHE A 76 -9.81 -1.80 15.32
C PHE A 76 -8.71 -1.97 14.27
N ILE A 77 -7.57 -1.39 14.56
CA ILE A 77 -6.33 -1.66 13.83
C ILE A 77 -5.41 -2.49 14.74
N GLU A 78 -4.98 -3.64 14.24
CA GLU A 78 -4.14 -4.57 14.98
C GLU A 78 -2.77 -4.68 14.31
N PRO A 79 -1.68 -4.30 14.99
CA PRO A 79 -0.35 -4.39 14.43
C PRO A 79 0.14 -5.85 14.40
N VAL A 80 0.79 -6.18 13.31
CA VAL A 80 1.48 -7.45 13.11
C VAL A 80 2.98 -7.19 13.07
N LYS A 81 3.73 -7.92 13.88
CA LYS A 81 5.19 -7.85 13.89
C LYS A 81 5.74 -8.64 12.71
N ILE A 82 6.47 -7.96 11.86
CA ILE A 82 7.14 -8.55 10.70
C ILE A 82 8.65 -8.53 10.89
N LYS A 83 9.32 -9.49 10.26
CA LYS A 83 10.76 -9.63 10.28
C LYS A 83 11.26 -9.96 8.88
N VAL A 84 12.29 -9.24 8.45
CA VAL A 84 13.04 -9.53 7.25
C VAL A 84 14.42 -10.00 7.68
N ASN A 85 14.84 -11.17 7.23
CA ASN A 85 16.18 -11.70 7.40
C ASN A 85 16.71 -12.10 6.03
N LEU A 86 17.78 -11.46 5.62
CA LEU A 86 18.47 -11.74 4.38
C LEU A 86 19.93 -12.08 4.66
N GLU A 87 20.46 -13.10 4.03
CA GLU A 87 21.88 -13.42 4.00
C GLU A 87 22.28 -13.62 2.53
N GLU A 88 23.26 -12.85 2.09
CA GLU A 88 23.69 -12.85 0.69
C GLU A 88 25.21 -12.81 0.58
N CYS A 89 25.71 -13.33 -0.54
CA CYS A 89 27.14 -13.31 -0.86
C CYS A 89 27.49 -11.99 -1.58
N TYR A 90 28.60 -11.39 -1.20
CA TYR A 90 29.10 -10.16 -1.86
C TYR A 90 29.36 -10.37 -3.35
N ASP A 91 29.93 -11.53 -3.72
CA ASP A 91 30.30 -11.79 -5.11
C ASP A 91 29.11 -11.75 -6.06
N SER A 92 27.90 -12.10 -5.58
CA SER A 92 26.69 -12.08 -6.39
C SER A 92 26.30 -10.67 -6.88
N PHE A 93 26.70 -9.63 -6.17
CA PHE A 93 26.33 -8.24 -6.45
C PHE A 93 27.51 -7.35 -6.80
N TRP A 94 28.75 -7.82 -6.58
CA TRP A 94 29.95 -7.00 -6.68
C TRP A 94 30.16 -6.43 -8.07
N ASP A 95 30.00 -7.21 -9.11
CA ASP A 95 30.19 -6.78 -10.48
C ASP A 95 29.16 -5.72 -10.87
N THR A 96 27.91 -5.90 -10.47
CA THR A 96 26.84 -4.94 -10.73
C THR A 96 27.08 -3.64 -9.97
N PHE A 97 27.49 -3.73 -8.71
CA PHE A 97 27.85 -2.58 -7.89
C PHE A 97 29.00 -1.79 -8.50
N MET A 98 30.10 -2.44 -8.88
CA MET A 98 31.28 -1.80 -9.48
C MET A 98 30.94 -1.13 -10.81
N SER A 99 30.13 -1.77 -11.64
CA SER A 99 29.64 -1.18 -12.89
C SER A 99 28.84 0.10 -12.64
N LYS A 100 27.93 0.10 -11.67
CA LYS A 100 27.15 1.28 -11.31
C LYS A 100 27.96 2.41 -10.68
N GLN A 101 28.96 2.08 -9.83
CA GLN A 101 29.87 3.08 -9.28
C GLN A 101 30.69 3.78 -10.40
N THR A 102 31.14 3.02 -11.36
CA THR A 102 31.85 3.57 -12.53
C THR A 102 30.96 4.51 -13.34
N GLU A 103 29.70 4.10 -13.60
CA GLU A 103 28.71 4.93 -14.28
C GLU A 103 28.44 6.24 -13.55
N ILE A 104 28.24 6.19 -12.22
CA ILE A 104 28.00 7.36 -11.36
C ILE A 104 29.21 8.31 -11.41
N THR A 105 30.42 7.77 -11.29
CA THR A 105 31.65 8.57 -11.30
C THR A 105 31.87 9.24 -12.65
N LEU A 106 31.64 8.55 -13.75
CA LEU A 106 31.76 9.09 -15.11
C LEU A 106 30.76 10.22 -15.38
N ASN A 107 29.59 10.18 -14.75
CA ASN A 107 28.56 11.21 -14.84
C ASN A 107 28.71 12.34 -13.80
N GLY A 108 29.84 12.37 -13.06
CA GLY A 108 30.14 13.40 -12.06
C GLY A 108 29.36 13.26 -10.75
N GLY A 109 28.76 12.12 -10.49
CA GLY A 109 28.08 11.80 -9.23
C GLY A 109 29.05 11.37 -8.12
N ILE A 110 28.55 11.34 -6.88
CA ILE A 110 29.30 10.88 -5.71
C ILE A 110 29.15 9.35 -5.57
N PRO A 111 30.26 8.58 -5.50
CA PRO A 111 30.21 7.15 -5.27
C PRO A 111 29.49 6.80 -3.95
N GLN A 112 28.68 5.77 -3.98
CA GLN A 112 27.96 5.25 -2.81
C GLN A 112 28.72 4.08 -2.19
N THR A 113 28.49 3.81 -0.89
CA THR A 113 28.95 2.57 -0.27
C THR A 113 28.14 1.38 -0.80
N PHE A 114 28.74 0.16 -0.78
CA PHE A 114 28.05 -1.05 -1.23
C PHE A 114 26.68 -1.24 -0.55
N PHE A 115 26.63 -1.06 0.76
CA PHE A 115 25.38 -1.24 1.51
C PHE A 115 24.30 -0.21 1.16
N ASN A 116 24.67 1.06 0.99
CA ASN A 116 23.71 2.07 0.57
C ASN A 116 23.18 1.78 -0.83
N TRP A 117 24.06 1.38 -1.75
CA TRP A 117 23.67 1.00 -3.09
C TRP A 117 22.72 -0.22 -3.09
N PHE A 118 23.10 -1.29 -2.38
CA PHE A 118 22.32 -2.52 -2.28
C PHE A 118 20.93 -2.23 -1.69
N PHE A 119 20.93 -1.44 -0.63
CA PHE A 119 19.70 -1.05 0.03
C PHE A 119 18.76 -0.26 -0.89
N ASP A 120 19.26 0.84 -1.48
CA ASP A 120 18.46 1.74 -2.31
C ASP A 120 17.99 1.09 -3.63
N ASN A 121 18.79 0.25 -4.26
CA ASN A 121 18.51 -0.27 -5.59
C ASN A 121 17.93 -1.69 -5.62
N VAL A 122 18.19 -2.50 -4.60
CA VAL A 122 17.74 -3.89 -4.57
C VAL A 122 16.65 -4.07 -3.53
N MET A 123 16.98 -3.81 -2.28
CA MET A 123 16.14 -4.17 -1.15
C MET A 123 14.89 -3.28 -1.02
N ILE A 124 15.03 -1.96 -1.16
CA ILE A 124 13.91 -1.02 -1.08
C ILE A 124 12.85 -1.31 -2.12
N GLN A 125 13.26 -1.64 -3.34
CA GLN A 125 12.31 -1.89 -4.43
C GLN A 125 11.43 -3.11 -4.15
N GLU A 126 12.01 -4.17 -3.58
CA GLU A 126 11.25 -5.37 -3.25
C GLU A 126 10.37 -5.17 -2.01
N LEU A 127 10.92 -4.54 -0.96
CA LEU A 127 10.13 -4.19 0.22
C LEU A 127 8.89 -3.35 -0.11
N LYS A 128 9.02 -2.36 -1.01
CA LYS A 128 7.87 -1.57 -1.47
C LYS A 128 6.76 -2.43 -2.06
N LYS A 129 7.15 -3.37 -2.92
CA LYS A 129 6.19 -4.26 -3.59
C LYS A 129 5.49 -5.15 -2.59
N GLU A 130 6.24 -5.75 -1.65
CA GLU A 130 5.68 -6.62 -0.62
C GLU A 130 4.79 -5.84 0.36
N TYR A 131 5.16 -4.61 0.71
CA TYR A 131 4.33 -3.74 1.56
C TYR A 131 2.99 -3.40 0.92
N GLU A 132 3.00 -3.01 -0.37
CA GLU A 132 1.77 -2.70 -1.09
C GLU A 132 0.90 -3.95 -1.24
N ASP A 133 1.52 -5.10 -1.52
CA ASP A 133 0.82 -6.38 -1.63
C ASP A 133 0.22 -6.81 -0.29
N LEU A 134 0.97 -6.70 0.81
CA LEU A 134 0.46 -6.92 2.17
C LEU A 134 -0.73 -6.01 2.49
N PHE A 135 -0.62 -4.72 2.18
CA PHE A 135 -1.66 -3.75 2.47
C PHE A 135 -2.99 -4.16 1.83
N TRP A 136 -2.96 -4.57 0.56
CA TRP A 136 -4.18 -4.91 -0.16
C TRP A 136 -4.65 -6.34 0.07
N ASN A 137 -3.75 -7.32 -0.05
CA ASN A 137 -4.09 -8.72 -0.30
C ASN A 137 -3.79 -9.65 0.87
N ALA A 138 -3.23 -9.16 1.99
CA ALA A 138 -2.94 -10.03 3.12
C ALA A 138 -4.19 -10.78 3.61
N ASP A 139 -4.03 -12.07 3.91
CA ASP A 139 -5.07 -12.95 4.42
C ASP A 139 -4.42 -14.03 5.30
N LYS A 140 -4.74 -14.03 6.59
CA LYS A 140 -4.26 -15.05 7.54
C LYS A 140 -4.61 -16.48 7.12
N ALA A 141 -5.64 -16.65 6.29
CA ALA A 141 -6.05 -17.94 5.74
C ALA A 141 -5.40 -18.28 4.39
N TYR A 142 -4.44 -17.46 3.91
CA TYR A 142 -3.77 -17.71 2.65
C TYR A 142 -2.97 -19.03 2.69
N THR A 143 -3.18 -19.90 1.69
CA THR A 143 -2.55 -21.23 1.60
C THR A 143 -1.53 -21.38 0.48
N GLY A 144 -1.31 -20.31 -0.31
CA GLY A 144 -0.37 -20.35 -1.42
C GLY A 144 1.10 -20.36 -0.96
N ASP A 145 1.98 -20.92 -1.77
CA ASP A 145 3.41 -21.06 -1.46
C ASP A 145 4.28 -19.92 -2.01
N THR A 146 3.76 -19.15 -2.97
CA THR A 146 4.57 -18.13 -3.68
C THR A 146 4.63 -16.77 -3.00
N ARG A 147 3.66 -16.45 -2.13
CA ARG A 147 3.54 -15.18 -1.40
C ARG A 147 3.22 -15.45 0.06
N GLU A 148 4.09 -16.21 0.73
CA GLU A 148 3.86 -16.61 2.13
C GLU A 148 3.71 -15.44 3.09
N TYR A 149 4.31 -14.29 2.80
CA TYR A 149 4.19 -13.08 3.59
C TYR A 149 2.72 -12.59 3.71
N LEU A 150 1.83 -12.96 2.80
CA LEU A 150 0.41 -12.61 2.89
C LEU A 150 -0.29 -13.21 4.11
N LYS A 151 0.24 -14.30 4.68
CA LYS A 151 -0.28 -14.93 5.92
C LYS A 151 -0.11 -14.05 7.16
N LEU A 152 0.70 -13.01 7.09
CA LEU A 152 1.09 -12.20 8.25
C LEU A 152 -0.05 -11.35 8.81
N GLY A 153 -1.09 -11.04 8.04
CA GLY A 153 -2.17 -10.17 8.50
C GLY A 153 -3.45 -10.32 7.69
N ASP A 154 -4.40 -9.45 7.93
CA ASP A 154 -5.60 -9.30 7.10
C ASP A 154 -5.55 -7.92 6.42
N GLY A 155 -5.38 -7.93 5.09
CA GLY A 155 -5.32 -6.74 4.25
C GLY A 155 -6.68 -6.06 4.04
N ILE A 156 -6.67 -4.92 3.39
CA ILE A 156 -7.87 -4.10 3.16
C ILE A 156 -8.99 -4.89 2.45
N VAL A 157 -8.65 -5.65 1.40
CA VAL A 157 -9.64 -6.43 0.64
C VAL A 157 -10.31 -7.47 1.52
N LYS A 158 -9.54 -8.19 2.36
CA LYS A 158 -10.07 -9.19 3.27
C LYS A 158 -10.97 -8.57 4.32
N GLN A 159 -10.55 -7.44 4.91
CA GLN A 159 -11.33 -6.73 5.91
C GLN A 159 -12.66 -6.23 5.33
N LEU A 160 -12.64 -5.61 4.13
CA LEU A 160 -13.85 -5.12 3.47
C LEU A 160 -14.79 -6.27 3.08
N ARG A 161 -14.28 -7.37 2.54
CA ARG A 161 -15.10 -8.56 2.22
C ARG A 161 -15.72 -9.20 3.46
N GLY A 162 -15.03 -9.17 4.58
CA GLY A 162 -15.49 -9.71 5.87
C GLY A 162 -16.43 -8.76 6.63
N ALA A 163 -16.36 -7.46 6.40
CA ALA A 163 -17.17 -6.48 7.11
C ALA A 163 -18.66 -6.60 6.75
N THR A 164 -19.52 -6.54 7.76
CA THR A 164 -20.98 -6.62 7.57
C THR A 164 -21.55 -5.35 6.95
N GLY A 165 -20.95 -4.20 7.22
CA GLY A 165 -21.41 -2.90 6.73
C GLY A 165 -20.93 -2.53 5.31
N SER A 166 -19.91 -3.20 4.78
CA SER A 166 -19.36 -2.85 3.46
C SER A 166 -20.31 -3.24 2.32
N THR A 167 -20.42 -2.37 1.33
CA THR A 167 -21.18 -2.67 0.10
C THR A 167 -20.38 -3.58 -0.82
N LYS A 168 -21.02 -4.66 -1.27
CA LYS A 168 -20.36 -5.70 -2.08
C LYS A 168 -20.96 -5.77 -3.47
N VAL A 169 -20.11 -5.80 -4.48
CA VAL A 169 -20.46 -6.06 -5.88
C VAL A 169 -19.99 -7.45 -6.25
N THR A 170 -20.78 -8.20 -7.02
CA THR A 170 -20.41 -9.56 -7.44
C THR A 170 -19.11 -9.54 -8.24
N GLY A 171 -18.10 -10.27 -7.75
CA GLY A 171 -16.82 -10.42 -8.43
C GLY A 171 -16.94 -11.34 -9.65
N VAL A 172 -16.32 -10.92 -10.74
CA VAL A 172 -16.23 -11.71 -11.98
C VAL A 172 -14.84 -11.59 -12.57
N ALA A 173 -14.43 -12.53 -13.41
CA ALA A 173 -13.19 -12.40 -14.17
C ALA A 173 -13.27 -11.18 -15.10
N LEU A 174 -12.39 -10.20 -14.90
CA LEU A 174 -12.35 -8.99 -15.70
C LEU A 174 -11.69 -9.27 -17.06
N THR A 175 -12.37 -8.87 -18.11
CA THR A 175 -11.94 -8.94 -19.50
C THR A 175 -12.03 -7.55 -20.12
N VAL A 176 -11.45 -7.35 -21.30
CA VAL A 176 -11.61 -6.11 -22.06
C VAL A 176 -13.10 -5.77 -22.31
N ALA A 177 -13.94 -6.80 -22.49
CA ALA A 177 -15.35 -6.61 -22.79
C ALA A 177 -16.22 -6.16 -21.59
N ASN A 178 -15.85 -6.55 -20.36
CA ASN A 178 -16.70 -6.33 -19.18
C ASN A 178 -16.13 -5.39 -18.14
N VAL A 179 -14.87 -4.99 -18.25
CA VAL A 179 -14.19 -4.18 -17.24
C VAL A 179 -14.84 -2.81 -17.04
N LEU A 180 -15.31 -2.18 -18.12
CA LEU A 180 -15.95 -0.86 -18.03
C LEU A 180 -17.32 -0.97 -17.33
N ASP A 181 -18.10 -2.00 -17.64
CA ASP A 181 -19.40 -2.25 -17.01
C ASP A 181 -19.22 -2.53 -15.51
N LYS A 182 -18.20 -3.30 -15.13
CA LYS A 182 -17.92 -3.58 -13.72
C LYS A 182 -17.45 -2.36 -12.93
N ILE A 183 -16.65 -1.51 -13.52
CA ILE A 183 -16.30 -0.22 -12.92
C ILE A 183 -17.55 0.64 -12.76
N GLY A 184 -18.44 0.65 -13.76
CA GLY A 184 -19.73 1.32 -13.69
C GLY A 184 -20.65 0.80 -12.57
N GLU A 185 -20.73 -0.53 -12.38
CA GLU A 185 -21.48 -1.13 -11.27
C GLU A 185 -20.91 -0.71 -9.90
N VAL A 186 -19.58 -0.67 -9.76
CA VAL A 186 -18.92 -0.22 -8.52
C VAL A 186 -19.21 1.26 -8.28
N ALA A 187 -19.10 2.10 -9.32
CA ALA A 187 -19.40 3.52 -9.23
C ALA A 187 -20.86 3.79 -8.82
N ALA A 188 -21.82 3.08 -9.43
CA ALA A 188 -23.23 3.20 -9.07
C ALA A 188 -23.49 2.81 -7.61
N LYS A 189 -22.73 1.85 -7.07
CA LYS A 189 -22.84 1.49 -5.65
C LYS A 189 -22.23 2.54 -4.73
N VAL A 190 -21.22 3.29 -5.17
CA VAL A 190 -20.71 4.45 -4.42
C VAL A 190 -21.78 5.55 -4.34
N ASP A 191 -22.46 5.82 -5.44
CA ASP A 191 -23.55 6.81 -5.47
C ASP A 191 -24.72 6.45 -4.53
N GLU A 192 -24.99 5.14 -4.33
CA GLU A 192 -26.01 4.67 -3.39
C GLU A 192 -25.64 4.91 -1.91
N LEU A 193 -24.35 5.17 -1.60
CA LEU A 193 -23.90 5.34 -0.20
C LEU A 193 -24.23 6.71 0.40
N GLU A 194 -24.96 7.57 -0.30
CA GLU A 194 -25.34 8.93 0.12
C GLU A 194 -24.15 9.83 0.55
N ASN A 195 -22.94 9.43 0.17
CA ASN A 195 -21.73 10.16 0.49
C ASN A 195 -21.36 11.11 -0.66
N ASP A 196 -20.67 12.18 -0.30
CA ASP A 196 -20.03 13.03 -1.29
C ASP A 196 -18.98 12.21 -2.04
N VAL A 197 -19.13 12.09 -3.36
CA VAL A 197 -18.24 11.31 -4.24
C VAL A 197 -16.86 11.99 -4.37
N GLU A 198 -16.77 13.26 -3.93
CA GLU A 198 -15.55 14.04 -3.99
C GLU A 198 -14.42 13.36 -3.20
N GLY A 199 -13.32 13.12 -3.89
CA GLY A 199 -12.15 12.46 -3.31
C GLY A 199 -12.17 10.94 -3.27
N TYR A 200 -13.26 10.28 -3.69
CA TYR A 200 -13.26 8.83 -3.86
C TYR A 200 -12.34 8.40 -4.98
N LYS A 201 -11.72 7.24 -4.79
CA LYS A 201 -10.86 6.60 -5.79
C LYS A 201 -11.25 5.15 -6.00
N ILE A 202 -11.08 4.67 -7.23
CA ILE A 202 -11.29 3.29 -7.62
C ILE A 202 -9.93 2.63 -7.77
N PHE A 203 -9.62 1.67 -6.90
CA PHE A 203 -8.38 0.92 -6.91
C PHE A 203 -8.56 -0.38 -7.70
N VAL A 204 -7.69 -0.58 -8.69
CA VAL A 204 -7.73 -1.74 -9.57
C VAL A 204 -6.34 -2.32 -9.79
N ASN A 205 -6.25 -3.61 -10.15
CA ASN A 205 -4.96 -4.22 -10.49
C ASN A 205 -4.35 -3.59 -11.75
N TYR A 206 -3.03 -3.49 -11.83
CA TYR A 206 -2.32 -3.01 -13.03
C TYR A 206 -2.71 -3.73 -14.32
N LYS A 207 -2.97 -5.05 -14.25
CA LYS A 207 -3.41 -5.83 -15.42
C LYS A 207 -4.82 -5.45 -15.84
N ASP A 208 -5.71 -5.26 -14.88
CA ASP A 208 -7.10 -4.90 -15.15
C ASP A 208 -7.22 -3.44 -15.60
N TYR A 209 -6.36 -2.56 -15.08
CA TYR A 209 -6.22 -1.18 -15.58
C TYR A 209 -5.82 -1.15 -17.05
N ARG A 210 -4.86 -2.01 -17.47
CA ARG A 210 -4.49 -2.12 -18.90
C ARG A 210 -5.65 -2.63 -19.76
N LYS A 211 -6.43 -3.62 -19.25
CA LYS A 211 -7.66 -4.08 -19.96
C LYS A 211 -8.66 -2.93 -20.11
N MET A 212 -8.82 -2.10 -19.09
CA MET A 212 -9.65 -0.90 -19.14
C MET A 212 -9.17 0.08 -20.21
N LEU A 213 -7.86 0.37 -20.26
CA LEU A 213 -7.30 1.25 -21.29
C LEU A 213 -7.50 0.68 -22.70
N THR A 214 -7.34 -0.62 -22.87
CA THR A 214 -7.62 -1.30 -24.16
C THR A 214 -9.09 -1.16 -24.52
N ALA A 215 -10.00 -1.42 -23.60
CA ALA A 215 -11.45 -1.27 -23.81
C ALA A 215 -11.84 0.16 -24.21
N LEU A 216 -11.24 1.16 -23.58
CA LEU A 216 -11.45 2.57 -23.93
C LEU A 216 -10.88 2.92 -25.31
N GLY A 217 -9.76 2.30 -25.72
CA GLY A 217 -9.15 2.49 -27.04
C GLY A 217 -9.93 1.77 -28.16
N GLU A 218 -10.41 0.57 -27.93
CA GLU A 218 -11.15 -0.24 -28.92
C GLU A 218 -12.57 0.31 -29.16
N ASN A 219 -13.19 0.91 -28.15
CA ASN A 219 -14.54 1.48 -28.27
C ASN A 219 -14.60 2.88 -28.88
N SER A 220 -13.50 3.42 -29.40
CA SER A 220 -13.48 4.67 -30.18
C SER A 220 -13.81 4.36 -31.65
N PRO A 221 -14.77 4.98 -32.31
CA PRO A 221 -15.56 6.20 -32.17
C PRO A 221 -17.07 6.00 -32.14
N LEU A 222 -17.62 4.83 -31.82
CA LEU A 222 -19.03 4.49 -32.06
C LEU A 222 -19.97 4.59 -30.85
N THR A 223 -19.48 4.78 -29.64
CA THR A 223 -20.34 4.95 -28.45
C THR A 223 -19.93 6.16 -27.61
N VAL A 224 -20.35 7.31 -28.05
CA VAL A 224 -20.23 8.60 -27.33
C VAL A 224 -20.75 8.50 -25.88
N ALA A 225 -21.69 7.60 -25.60
CA ALA A 225 -22.26 7.38 -24.27
C ALA A 225 -21.29 6.79 -23.26
N VAL A 226 -20.41 5.87 -23.67
CA VAL A 226 -19.40 5.27 -22.78
C VAL A 226 -18.31 6.28 -22.42
N TRP A 227 -17.97 7.15 -23.33
CA TRP A 227 -16.96 8.21 -23.11
C TRP A 227 -17.44 9.32 -22.20
N SER A 228 -18.73 9.56 -22.06
CA SER A 228 -19.24 10.61 -21.17
C SER A 228 -18.93 10.32 -19.69
N ASN A 229 -18.77 9.05 -19.32
CA ASN A 229 -18.54 8.62 -17.94
C ASN A 229 -17.06 8.37 -17.62
N PHE A 230 -16.18 8.32 -18.65
CA PHE A 230 -14.74 8.16 -18.49
C PHE A 230 -14.02 9.35 -19.09
N THR A 231 -13.23 10.02 -18.29
CA THR A 231 -12.43 11.17 -18.70
C THR A 231 -10.96 10.90 -18.48
N ARG A 232 -10.11 11.30 -19.40
CA ARG A 232 -8.66 11.23 -19.25
C ARG A 232 -8.10 12.63 -19.08
N GLU A 233 -7.34 12.82 -18.01
CA GLU A 233 -6.65 14.08 -17.72
C GLU A 233 -5.16 13.79 -17.51
N GLY A 234 -4.35 14.06 -18.54
CA GLY A 234 -2.94 13.67 -18.55
C GLY A 234 -2.77 12.15 -18.49
N ASP A 235 -2.08 11.68 -17.46
CA ASP A 235 -1.84 10.24 -17.22
C ASP A 235 -2.93 9.59 -16.34
N LYS A 236 -3.88 10.38 -15.83
CA LYS A 236 -4.95 9.90 -14.95
C LYS A 236 -6.21 9.61 -15.74
N VAL A 237 -6.89 8.54 -15.35
CA VAL A 237 -8.20 8.18 -15.88
C VAL A 237 -9.23 8.33 -14.76
N TYR A 238 -10.32 9.01 -15.08
CA TYR A 238 -11.46 9.16 -14.18
C TYR A 238 -12.64 8.36 -14.73
N ALA A 239 -13.31 7.65 -13.86
CA ALA A 239 -14.54 6.93 -14.14
C ALA A 239 -15.64 7.50 -13.25
N TYR A 240 -16.71 8.00 -13.84
CA TYR A 240 -17.84 8.59 -13.11
C TYR A 240 -17.41 9.69 -12.10
N GLY A 241 -16.40 10.49 -12.46
CA GLY A 241 -15.84 11.54 -11.59
C GLY A 241 -14.79 11.06 -10.57
N MET A 242 -14.59 9.75 -10.41
CA MET A 242 -13.61 9.16 -9.49
C MET A 242 -12.32 8.79 -10.20
N GLU A 243 -11.17 9.09 -9.62
CA GLU A 243 -9.86 8.69 -10.16
C GLU A 243 -9.69 7.17 -10.09
N VAL A 244 -9.35 6.54 -11.22
CA VAL A 244 -9.01 5.12 -11.27
C VAL A 244 -7.51 4.95 -11.07
N VAL A 245 -7.13 4.31 -9.96
CA VAL A 245 -5.74 4.17 -9.53
C VAL A 245 -5.27 2.74 -9.72
N PRO A 246 -4.27 2.50 -10.58
CA PRO A 246 -3.64 1.19 -10.69
C PRO A 246 -2.78 0.90 -9.47
N CYS A 247 -2.98 -0.25 -8.83
CA CYS A 247 -2.27 -0.69 -7.63
C CYS A 247 -2.01 -2.20 -7.63
N ARG A 248 -1.33 -2.71 -6.60
CA ARG A 248 -1.00 -4.15 -6.45
C ARG A 248 -2.12 -4.98 -5.80
N ILE A 249 -3.36 -4.58 -5.94
CA ILE A 249 -4.49 -5.40 -5.54
C ILE A 249 -4.56 -6.68 -6.39
N ASP A 250 -5.13 -7.76 -5.89
CA ASP A 250 -5.26 -8.99 -6.66
C ASP A 250 -6.12 -8.79 -7.94
N VAL A 251 -5.74 -9.51 -8.99
CA VAL A 251 -6.43 -9.45 -10.30
C VAL A 251 -7.92 -9.72 -10.14
N ASN A 252 -8.73 -9.03 -10.91
CA ASN A 252 -10.20 -9.09 -10.89
C ASN A 252 -10.84 -8.56 -9.58
N THR A 253 -10.09 -7.80 -8.79
CA THR A 253 -10.60 -7.14 -7.60
C THR A 253 -10.66 -5.64 -7.83
N ILE A 254 -11.79 -5.03 -7.50
CA ILE A 254 -12.01 -3.58 -7.55
C ILE A 254 -12.42 -3.14 -6.15
N VAL A 255 -11.80 -2.07 -5.67
CA VAL A 255 -12.17 -1.41 -4.41
C VAL A 255 -12.40 0.07 -4.69
N ALA A 256 -13.55 0.61 -4.26
CA ALA A 256 -13.80 2.03 -4.29
C ALA A 256 -13.97 2.55 -2.86
N SER A 257 -13.15 3.53 -2.50
CA SER A 257 -13.17 4.15 -1.17
C SER A 257 -12.49 5.51 -1.20
N HIS A 258 -12.83 6.34 -0.24
CA HIS A 258 -12.03 7.54 0.02
C HIS A 258 -10.65 7.11 0.58
N PRO A 259 -9.53 7.61 0.03
CA PRO A 259 -8.19 7.17 0.46
C PRO A 259 -7.90 7.35 1.94
N MET A 260 -8.44 8.42 2.56
CA MET A 260 -8.28 8.69 4.00
C MET A 260 -9.02 7.69 4.90
N ASN A 261 -9.95 6.91 4.33
CA ASN A 261 -10.65 5.83 5.02
C ASN A 261 -9.74 4.60 5.21
N LEU A 262 -8.70 4.50 4.40
CA LEU A 262 -7.74 3.41 4.43
C LEU A 262 -6.53 3.82 5.26
N ILE A 263 -6.14 3.01 6.24
CA ILE A 263 -5.03 3.32 7.14
C ILE A 263 -3.94 2.29 7.01
N LEU A 264 -2.72 2.77 6.85
CA LEU A 264 -1.49 2.02 7.07
C LEU A 264 -0.86 2.50 8.37
N GLY A 265 -0.95 1.69 9.43
CA GLY A 265 -0.27 1.91 10.69
C GLY A 265 1.13 1.32 10.66
N TYR A 266 2.06 1.98 11.30
CA TYR A 266 3.42 1.48 11.44
C TYR A 266 4.00 1.86 12.80
N ASP A 267 4.93 1.05 13.25
CA ASP A 267 5.78 1.37 14.39
C ASP A 267 7.16 0.77 14.17
N VAL A 268 8.16 1.54 14.48
CA VAL A 268 9.54 1.06 14.51
C VAL A 268 9.78 0.50 15.90
N ALA A 269 9.89 -0.82 16.02
CA ALA A 269 10.27 -1.44 17.27
C ALA A 269 11.68 -0.93 17.66
N ASP A 270 11.90 -0.58 18.92
CA ASP A 270 13.13 -0.04 19.49
C ASP A 270 14.27 0.16 18.50
N SER A 271 14.63 1.41 18.24
CA SER A 271 15.49 1.83 17.13
C SER A 271 16.85 1.10 17.02
N GLU A 272 17.33 0.51 18.11
CA GLU A 272 18.59 -0.25 18.12
C GLU A 272 18.48 -1.66 17.51
N ILE A 273 17.27 -2.23 17.44
CA ILE A 273 17.05 -3.62 16.96
C ILE A 273 16.34 -3.64 15.61
N ALA A 274 15.69 -2.51 15.25
CA ALA A 274 14.78 -2.46 14.11
C ALA A 274 15.45 -2.70 12.76
N TYR A 275 16.70 -2.30 12.62
CA TYR A 275 17.47 -2.46 11.40
C TYR A 275 18.94 -2.73 11.73
N LYS A 276 19.48 -3.79 11.18
CA LYS A 276 20.88 -4.17 11.39
C LYS A 276 21.45 -4.80 10.12
N ILE A 277 22.55 -4.24 9.64
CA ILE A 277 23.42 -4.89 8.65
C ILE A 277 24.69 -5.35 9.36
N VAL A 278 25.11 -6.55 9.07
CA VAL A 278 26.32 -7.15 9.63
C VAL A 278 27.15 -7.75 8.52
N ASP A 279 28.38 -7.27 8.37
CA ASP A 279 29.39 -7.92 7.55
C ASP A 279 29.88 -9.19 8.30
N MET A 280 29.83 -10.33 7.63
CA MET A 280 30.22 -11.60 8.22
C MET A 280 31.69 -11.93 8.01
N ARG A 281 32.40 -11.22 7.13
CA ARG A 281 33.83 -11.48 6.84
C ARG A 281 34.70 -11.37 8.08
N ASP A 282 34.41 -10.37 8.92
CA ASP A 282 35.18 -10.17 10.16
C ASP A 282 34.76 -11.09 11.32
N LYS A 283 33.59 -11.73 11.22
CA LYS A 283 33.00 -12.55 12.29
C LYS A 283 33.20 -14.06 12.06
N THR A 284 32.92 -14.50 10.84
CA THR A 284 32.97 -15.95 10.47
C THR A 284 33.92 -16.25 9.33
N MET A 285 34.60 -15.23 8.75
CA MET A 285 35.43 -15.34 7.54
C MET A 285 34.63 -15.73 6.28
N ASP A 286 33.30 -15.72 6.34
CA ASP A 286 32.44 -15.98 5.20
C ASP A 286 32.28 -14.69 4.37
N ASN A 287 32.36 -14.79 3.05
CA ASN A 287 32.17 -13.63 2.14
C ASN A 287 30.69 -13.30 1.98
N THR A 288 29.97 -13.16 3.13
CA THR A 288 28.53 -12.88 3.18
C THR A 288 28.24 -11.67 4.06
N PHE A 289 27.06 -11.09 3.85
CA PHE A 289 26.49 -10.07 4.74
C PHE A 289 25.06 -10.47 5.13
N ARG A 290 24.64 -10.03 6.30
CA ARG A 290 23.31 -10.29 6.84
C ARG A 290 22.56 -8.98 7.07
N VAL A 291 21.31 -8.95 6.66
CA VAL A 291 20.37 -7.84 6.91
C VAL A 291 19.22 -8.34 7.76
N GLY A 292 18.96 -7.65 8.85
CA GLY A 292 17.82 -7.90 9.72
C GLY A 292 16.96 -6.63 9.85
N ILE A 293 15.65 -6.73 9.59
CA ILE A 293 14.69 -5.65 9.80
C ILE A 293 13.54 -6.19 10.64
N ILE A 294 13.14 -5.46 11.67
CA ILE A 294 11.98 -5.77 12.51
C ILE A 294 11.10 -4.54 12.55
N SER A 295 9.84 -4.68 12.17
CA SER A 295 8.87 -3.59 12.21
C SER A 295 7.47 -4.10 12.54
N ASN A 296 6.59 -3.20 12.95
CA ASN A 296 5.19 -3.48 13.12
C ASN A 296 4.42 -2.80 11.99
N ILE A 297 3.54 -3.54 11.32
CA ILE A 297 2.63 -3.03 10.31
C ILE A 297 1.22 -3.30 10.75
N ALA A 298 0.35 -2.33 10.56
CA ALA A 298 -1.07 -2.47 10.83
C ALA A 298 -1.87 -1.95 9.64
N MET A 299 -2.88 -2.68 9.23
CA MET A 299 -3.76 -2.33 8.13
C MET A 299 -5.18 -2.21 8.66
N GLY A 300 -5.89 -1.17 8.25
CA GLY A 300 -7.25 -0.97 8.76
C GLY A 300 -8.11 -0.10 7.86
N VAL A 301 -9.42 -0.29 8.00
CA VAL A 301 -10.46 0.53 7.39
C VAL A 301 -11.22 1.23 8.50
N VAL A 302 -11.39 2.54 8.41
CA VAL A 302 -12.10 3.32 9.46
C VAL A 302 -13.60 3.11 9.36
N TYR A 303 -14.14 3.29 8.16
CA TYR A 303 -15.56 3.18 7.85
C TYR A 303 -15.79 2.12 6.77
N PRO A 304 -15.99 0.85 7.12
CA PRO A 304 -16.29 -0.17 6.13
C PRO A 304 -17.58 0.10 5.34
N SER A 305 -18.55 0.78 5.98
CA SER A 305 -19.84 1.16 5.38
C SER A 305 -19.72 2.11 4.19
N THR A 306 -18.65 2.92 4.13
CA THR A 306 -18.41 3.88 3.05
C THR A 306 -17.50 3.33 1.95
N ALA A 307 -17.22 2.04 1.94
CA ALA A 307 -16.38 1.41 0.92
C ALA A 307 -17.17 0.36 0.13
N VAL A 308 -16.85 0.27 -1.15
CA VAL A 308 -17.39 -0.74 -2.06
C VAL A 308 -16.28 -1.68 -2.48
N VAL A 309 -16.53 -2.99 -2.42
CA VAL A 309 -15.56 -4.02 -2.81
C VAL A 309 -16.21 -5.10 -3.66
N THR A 310 -15.48 -5.63 -4.65
CA THR A 310 -15.92 -6.83 -5.36
C THR A 310 -15.71 -8.09 -4.51
N THR A 311 -16.70 -9.00 -4.51
CA THR A 311 -16.55 -10.29 -3.85
C THR A 311 -15.44 -11.13 -4.50
N ALA A 312 -14.98 -12.17 -3.82
CA ALA A 312 -14.10 -13.14 -4.46
C ALA A 312 -14.82 -13.81 -5.63
N ILE A 313 -14.08 -14.16 -6.66
CA ILE A 313 -14.61 -14.98 -7.75
C ILE A 313 -14.78 -16.40 -7.21
N ALA A 314 -15.98 -16.96 -7.41
CA ALA A 314 -16.31 -18.32 -7.00
C ALA A 314 -15.56 -19.37 -7.83
#